data_e321e71789d03e5d4a031bb32ef21a50
#
_entry.id   e321e71789d03e5d4a031bb32ef21a50
#
_cell.length_a   1.000
_cell.length_b   1.000
_cell.length_c   1.000
_cell.angle_alpha   90.00
_cell.angle_beta   90.00
_cell.angle_gamma   90.00
#
_symmetry.space_group_name_H-M   'P 1'
#
loop_
_entity.id
_entity.type
_entity.pdbx_description
1 polymer ?
#
loop_
_entity_poly.entity_id
_entity_poly.type
_entity_poly.pdbx_seq_one_letter_code
_entity_poly.pdbx_strand_id
1 'polypeptide(L)'
;HVIPMAMQAINEAKVLVGGTRALNEFSHQGQKTFAIKADISAVMDFIKVELNDNDVVVMVSGDPGYYSLLSALRKNFPLENIKVIPGLSSMQTAFAKIALPWQEASLLSFHGRVPSDEDLKYYPGRIIGMLTDNKFNSNAIATYLIARGWDKNARAYICSRLSYPDEKIVSLSLDEAQTKACASHCVMIVEG
;
A
#
# COMPACT_ATOMS: atom_id res chain seq x y z
N HIS A 1 -2.01 10.45 7.88
CA HIS A 1 -3.24 11.19 7.49
C HIS A 1 -4.46 10.25 7.58
N VAL A 2 -5.19 10.32 8.67
CA VAL A 2 -6.44 9.58 8.89
C VAL A 2 -7.60 10.52 8.55
N ILE A 3 -8.55 10.05 7.74
CA ILE A 3 -9.74 10.86 7.43
C ILE A 3 -10.67 10.95 8.65
N PRO A 4 -11.47 12.03 8.80
CA PRO A 4 -12.31 12.23 9.99
C PRO A 4 -13.23 11.05 10.32
N MET A 5 -13.87 10.45 9.32
CA MET A 5 -14.75 9.29 9.48
C MET A 5 -14.01 8.07 10.07
N ALA A 6 -12.77 7.82 9.62
CA ALA A 6 -11.96 6.73 10.17
C ALA A 6 -11.52 7.02 11.61
N MET A 7 -11.14 8.28 11.90
CA MET A 7 -10.80 8.69 13.26
C MET A 7 -11.99 8.55 14.22
N GLN A 8 -13.18 8.91 13.77
CA GLN A 8 -14.40 8.72 14.56
C GLN A 8 -14.62 7.23 14.87
N ALA A 9 -14.54 6.36 13.86
CA ALA A 9 -14.70 4.91 14.05
C ALA A 9 -13.67 4.34 15.02
N ILE A 10 -12.41 4.80 14.96
CA ILE A 10 -11.36 4.39 15.88
C ILE A 10 -11.67 4.82 17.31
N ASN A 11 -12.09 6.06 17.50
CA ASN A 11 -12.38 6.59 18.84
C ASN A 11 -13.60 5.95 19.51
N GLU A 12 -14.61 5.56 18.72
CA GLU A 12 -15.84 4.93 19.23
C GLU A 12 -15.70 3.41 19.45
N ALA A 13 -14.67 2.79 18.86
CA ALA A 13 -14.47 1.35 18.92
C ALA A 13 -14.11 0.86 20.33
N LYS A 14 -14.71 -0.25 20.74
CA LYS A 14 -14.29 -1.00 21.94
C LYS A 14 -13.13 -1.95 21.63
N VAL A 15 -13.03 -2.43 20.40
CA VAL A 15 -12.01 -3.39 19.96
C VAL A 15 -11.31 -2.85 18.71
N LEU A 16 -9.98 -2.73 18.79
CA LEU A 16 -9.12 -2.30 17.71
C LEU A 16 -8.16 -3.43 17.29
N VAL A 17 -8.09 -3.69 16.00
CA VAL A 17 -7.11 -4.57 15.38
C VAL A 17 -6.24 -3.73 14.44
N GLY A 18 -4.92 -3.83 14.53
CA GLY A 18 -4.07 -3.02 13.68
C GLY A 18 -2.59 -3.35 13.81
N GLY A 19 -1.76 -2.81 12.94
CA GLY A 19 -0.32 -2.88 13.11
C GLY A 19 0.12 -2.21 14.43
N THR A 20 1.19 -2.70 15.06
CA THR A 20 1.67 -2.21 16.37
C THR A 20 1.80 -0.68 16.42
N ARG A 21 2.32 -0.08 15.34
CA ARG A 21 2.45 1.39 15.28
C ARG A 21 1.09 2.10 15.31
N ALA A 22 0.12 1.62 14.52
CA ALA A 22 -1.21 2.23 14.48
C ALA A 22 -1.91 2.10 15.83
N LEU A 23 -1.79 0.94 16.49
CA LEU A 23 -2.33 0.75 17.84
C LEU A 23 -1.69 1.73 18.84
N ASN A 24 -0.36 1.87 18.83
CA ASN A 24 0.34 2.80 19.72
C ASN A 24 -0.03 4.27 19.49
N GLU A 25 -0.35 4.64 18.24
CA GLU A 25 -0.67 6.02 17.86
C GLU A 25 -2.15 6.38 18.13
N PHE A 26 -3.08 5.43 17.94
CA PHE A 26 -4.51 5.73 17.88
C PHE A 26 -5.36 5.07 18.96
N SER A 27 -4.86 4.04 19.67
CA SER A 27 -5.65 3.43 20.74
C SER A 27 -5.62 4.26 22.02
N HIS A 28 -6.69 4.20 22.80
CA HIS A 28 -6.79 4.85 24.09
C HIS A 28 -7.21 3.87 25.19
N GLN A 29 -7.14 4.34 26.44
CA GLN A 29 -7.50 3.54 27.61
C GLN A 29 -8.94 3.01 27.52
N GLY A 30 -9.15 1.76 27.84
CA GLY A 30 -10.44 1.08 27.80
C GLY A 30 -10.74 0.32 26.52
N GLN A 31 -9.94 0.51 25.45
CA GLN A 31 -10.07 -0.27 24.24
C GLN A 31 -9.27 -1.58 24.31
N LYS A 32 -9.89 -2.67 23.87
CA LYS A 32 -9.20 -3.96 23.67
C LYS A 32 -8.44 -3.92 22.34
N THR A 33 -7.18 -4.28 22.34
CA THR A 33 -6.35 -4.18 21.12
C THR A 33 -5.76 -5.53 20.73
N PHE A 34 -5.59 -5.77 19.41
CA PHE A 34 -4.90 -6.93 18.87
C PHE A 34 -3.96 -6.53 17.72
N ALA A 35 -2.68 -6.88 17.85
CA ALA A 35 -1.67 -6.49 16.86
C ALA A 35 -1.66 -7.44 15.65
N ILE A 36 -1.78 -6.88 14.46
CA ILE A 36 -1.58 -7.62 13.19
C ILE A 36 -0.09 -7.94 13.08
N LYS A 37 0.22 -9.24 13.02
CA LYS A 37 1.54 -9.80 12.77
C LYS A 37 1.48 -10.68 11.52
N ALA A 38 2.50 -11.53 11.31
CA ALA A 38 2.57 -12.43 10.17
C ALA A 38 1.44 -13.49 10.13
N ASP A 39 0.91 -13.89 11.30
CA ASP A 39 -0.18 -14.86 11.40
C ASP A 39 -1.55 -14.18 11.21
N ILE A 40 -2.01 -14.18 9.98
CA ILE A 40 -3.32 -13.64 9.60
C ILE A 40 -4.47 -14.51 10.11
N SER A 41 -4.26 -15.83 10.30
CA SER A 41 -5.29 -16.71 10.84
C SER A 41 -5.65 -16.31 12.27
N ALA A 42 -4.65 -16.09 13.12
CA ALA A 42 -4.86 -15.63 14.49
C ALA A 42 -5.63 -14.28 14.55
N VAL A 43 -5.39 -13.38 13.58
CA VAL A 43 -6.15 -12.13 13.45
C VAL A 43 -7.62 -12.43 13.16
N MET A 44 -7.91 -13.32 12.21
CA MET A 44 -9.30 -13.67 11.86
C MET A 44 -10.02 -14.35 13.01
N ASP A 45 -9.35 -15.25 13.73
CA ASP A 45 -9.93 -15.95 14.87
C ASP A 45 -10.23 -14.99 16.02
N PHE A 46 -9.33 -14.04 16.30
CA PHE A 46 -9.58 -12.99 17.28
C PHE A 46 -10.82 -12.15 16.89
N ILE A 47 -10.91 -11.70 15.63
CA ILE A 47 -12.06 -10.93 15.16
C ILE A 47 -13.36 -11.72 15.30
N LYS A 48 -13.38 -13.02 14.93
CA LYS A 48 -14.57 -13.88 15.08
C LYS A 48 -15.06 -13.95 16.51
N VAL A 49 -14.16 -14.07 17.47
CA VAL A 49 -14.52 -14.12 18.89
C VAL A 49 -15.10 -12.79 19.37
N GLU A 50 -14.47 -11.67 19.01
CA GLU A 50 -14.89 -10.36 19.47
C GLU A 50 -16.23 -9.90 18.85
N LEU A 51 -16.54 -10.32 17.62
CA LEU A 51 -17.80 -10.00 16.94
C LEU A 51 -19.06 -10.57 17.62
N ASN A 52 -18.93 -11.49 18.60
CA ASN A 52 -20.06 -11.97 19.37
C ASN A 52 -20.66 -10.86 20.27
N ASP A 53 -19.83 -9.93 20.74
CA ASP A 53 -20.22 -8.94 21.73
C ASP A 53 -19.93 -7.49 21.30
N ASN A 54 -19.07 -7.29 20.28
CA ASN A 54 -18.58 -5.97 19.91
C ASN A 54 -18.43 -5.80 18.40
N ASP A 55 -18.53 -4.55 17.94
CA ASP A 55 -17.97 -4.16 16.65
C ASP A 55 -16.44 -4.11 16.75
N VAL A 56 -15.76 -4.57 15.70
CA VAL A 56 -14.30 -4.59 15.62
C VAL A 56 -13.83 -3.64 14.53
N VAL A 57 -13.03 -2.66 14.90
CA VAL A 57 -12.38 -1.76 13.92
C VAL A 57 -11.00 -2.28 13.56
N VAL A 58 -10.80 -2.58 12.28
CA VAL A 58 -9.52 -3.06 11.74
C VAL A 58 -8.80 -1.90 11.05
N MET A 59 -7.70 -1.47 11.64
CA MET A 59 -6.86 -0.39 11.11
C MET A 59 -5.79 -0.94 10.18
N VAL A 60 -5.72 -0.40 8.97
CA VAL A 60 -4.69 -0.73 7.98
C VAL A 60 -3.97 0.54 7.51
N SER A 61 -2.77 0.40 6.99
CA SER A 61 -2.05 1.52 6.38
C SER A 61 -2.57 1.78 4.97
N GLY A 62 -2.91 3.02 4.65
CA GLY A 62 -3.42 3.41 3.35
C GLY A 62 -4.90 3.06 3.13
N ASP A 63 -5.25 2.65 1.92
CA ASP A 63 -6.60 2.23 1.57
C ASP A 63 -6.82 0.73 1.85
N PRO A 64 -7.91 0.33 2.52
CA PRO A 64 -8.19 -1.08 2.83
C PRO A 64 -8.34 -1.97 1.60
N GLY A 65 -8.78 -1.42 0.47
CA GLY A 65 -9.00 -2.15 -0.78
C GLY A 65 -7.74 -2.28 -1.65
N TYR A 66 -6.65 -1.57 -1.32
CA TYR A 66 -5.46 -1.56 -2.17
C TYR A 66 -4.31 -2.36 -1.55
N TYR A 67 -4.17 -3.63 -1.98
CA TYR A 67 -3.15 -4.59 -1.49
C TYR A 67 -3.07 -4.66 0.04
N SER A 68 -4.22 -4.75 0.70
CA SER A 68 -4.35 -4.71 2.15
C SER A 68 -5.20 -5.87 2.68
N LEU A 69 -5.59 -5.82 3.95
CA LEU A 69 -6.24 -6.92 4.67
C LEU A 69 -7.69 -7.20 4.21
N LEU A 70 -8.32 -6.28 3.49
CA LEU A 70 -9.73 -6.43 3.05
C LEU A 70 -9.98 -7.75 2.32
N SER A 71 -9.03 -8.21 1.49
CA SER A 71 -9.15 -9.48 0.79
C SER A 71 -9.25 -10.70 1.73
N ALA A 72 -8.53 -10.66 2.85
CA ALA A 72 -8.58 -11.71 3.87
C ALA A 72 -9.88 -11.62 4.67
N LEU A 73 -10.33 -10.42 5.03
CA LEU A 73 -11.61 -10.21 5.72
C LEU A 73 -12.78 -10.74 4.88
N ARG A 74 -12.83 -10.41 3.60
CA ARG A 74 -13.88 -10.89 2.68
C ARG A 74 -13.94 -12.41 2.50
N LYS A 75 -12.85 -13.12 2.72
CA LYS A 75 -12.81 -14.59 2.70
C LYS A 75 -13.32 -15.24 3.98
N ASN A 76 -13.30 -14.52 5.08
CA ASN A 76 -13.59 -15.05 6.41
C ASN A 76 -14.91 -14.56 7.00
N PHE A 77 -15.46 -13.45 6.48
CA PHE A 77 -16.68 -12.82 7.02
C PHE A 77 -17.69 -12.52 5.91
N PRO A 78 -19.01 -12.60 6.19
CA PRO A 78 -20.07 -12.16 5.28
C PRO A 78 -19.92 -10.68 4.91
N LEU A 79 -20.25 -10.32 3.67
CA LEU A 79 -20.07 -8.95 3.16
C LEU A 79 -20.92 -7.93 3.91
N GLU A 80 -22.11 -8.33 4.34
CA GLU A 80 -23.03 -7.51 5.13
C GLU A 80 -22.46 -7.10 6.50
N ASN A 81 -21.47 -7.84 6.99
CA ASN A 81 -20.77 -7.55 8.26
C ASN A 81 -19.52 -6.68 8.05
N ILE A 82 -19.20 -6.30 6.81
CA ILE A 82 -17.98 -5.55 6.49
C ILE A 82 -18.36 -4.14 6.04
N LYS A 83 -18.04 -3.14 6.86
CA LYS A 83 -18.08 -1.74 6.47
C LYS A 83 -16.68 -1.24 6.16
N VAL A 84 -16.46 -0.78 4.94
CA VAL A 84 -15.14 -0.25 4.53
C VAL A 84 -15.16 1.28 4.60
N ILE A 85 -14.21 1.84 5.32
CA ILE A 85 -13.92 3.27 5.33
C ILE A 85 -12.67 3.47 4.46
N PRO A 86 -12.75 4.21 3.33
CA PRO A 86 -11.63 4.40 2.44
C PRO A 86 -10.50 5.21 3.09
N GLY A 87 -9.29 5.03 2.59
CA GLY A 87 -8.13 5.78 3.01
C GLY A 87 -7.29 6.26 1.83
N LEU A 88 -6.27 7.08 2.10
CA LEU A 88 -5.31 7.50 1.08
C LEU A 88 -4.20 6.46 0.96
N SER A 89 -4.17 5.76 -0.16
CA SER A 89 -3.08 4.83 -0.44
C SER A 89 -1.77 5.56 -0.72
N SER A 90 -0.64 4.89 -0.47
CA SER A 90 0.68 5.41 -0.85
C SER A 90 0.77 5.68 -2.36
N MET A 91 0.08 4.88 -3.17
CA MET A 91 0.01 5.07 -4.62
C MET A 91 -0.67 6.40 -4.98
N GLN A 92 -1.86 6.69 -4.46
CA GLN A 92 -2.55 7.96 -4.67
C GLN A 92 -1.69 9.14 -4.20
N THR A 93 -1.05 9.00 -3.03
CA THR A 93 -0.15 10.03 -2.49
C THR A 93 1.04 10.27 -3.43
N ALA A 94 1.66 9.22 -3.98
CA ALA A 94 2.77 9.34 -4.90
C ALA A 94 2.38 10.11 -6.17
N PHE A 95 1.28 9.72 -6.82
CA PHE A 95 0.79 10.42 -8.03
C PHE A 95 0.45 11.89 -7.74
N ALA A 96 -0.18 12.18 -6.61
CA ALA A 96 -0.48 13.56 -6.21
C ALA A 96 0.79 14.39 -6.00
N LYS A 97 1.84 13.81 -5.39
CA LYS A 97 3.11 14.49 -5.11
C LYS A 97 3.90 14.84 -6.36
N ILE A 98 3.78 14.06 -7.42
CA ILE A 98 4.43 14.33 -8.71
C ILE A 98 3.50 15.05 -9.71
N ALA A 99 2.29 15.42 -9.28
CA ALA A 99 1.28 16.08 -10.10
C ALA A 99 0.96 15.32 -11.41
N LEU A 100 0.98 13.98 -11.38
CA LEU A 100 0.70 13.12 -12.54
C LEU A 100 -0.71 12.54 -12.42
N PRO A 101 -1.59 12.70 -13.44
CA PRO A 101 -2.87 12.00 -13.50
C PRO A 101 -2.68 10.48 -13.55
N TRP A 102 -3.56 9.74 -12.88
CA TRP A 102 -3.41 8.27 -12.75
C TRP A 102 -4.58 7.45 -13.28
N GLN A 103 -5.57 8.10 -13.92
CA GLN A 103 -6.71 7.38 -14.52
C GLN A 103 -6.30 6.38 -15.61
N GLU A 104 -5.22 6.66 -16.35
CA GLU A 104 -4.69 5.78 -17.40
C GLU A 104 -3.54 4.89 -16.91
N ALA A 105 -3.15 5.02 -15.64
CA ALA A 105 -2.03 4.27 -15.11
C ALA A 105 -2.41 2.83 -14.75
N SER A 106 -1.54 1.89 -15.08
CA SER A 106 -1.62 0.51 -14.55
C SER A 106 -1.02 0.46 -13.15
N LEU A 107 -1.81 0.04 -12.17
CA LEU A 107 -1.37 -0.03 -10.76
C LEU A 107 -1.01 -1.47 -10.39
N LEU A 108 0.26 -1.72 -10.11
CA LEU A 108 0.84 -3.05 -9.93
C LEU A 108 1.50 -3.18 -8.53
N SER A 109 1.84 -4.39 -8.16
CA SER A 109 2.56 -4.64 -6.91
C SER A 109 3.62 -5.71 -7.10
N PHE A 110 4.85 -5.36 -6.73
CA PHE A 110 5.94 -6.32 -6.53
C PHE A 110 6.06 -6.75 -5.06
N HIS A 111 5.20 -6.27 -4.19
CA HIS A 111 5.24 -6.65 -2.78
C HIS A 111 4.73 -8.08 -2.57
N GLY A 112 5.67 -9.01 -2.34
CA GLY A 112 5.38 -10.43 -2.15
C GLY A 112 4.89 -11.17 -3.39
N ARG A 113 4.99 -10.57 -4.59
CA ARG A 113 4.57 -11.13 -5.89
C ARG A 113 5.36 -10.52 -7.04
N VAL A 114 5.18 -11.10 -8.23
CA VAL A 114 5.68 -10.50 -9.47
C VAL A 114 4.48 -10.36 -10.41
N PRO A 115 4.22 -9.17 -10.98
CA PRO A 115 3.21 -8.99 -12.02
C PRO A 115 3.49 -9.85 -13.24
N SER A 116 2.47 -10.16 -14.04
CA SER A 116 2.63 -10.93 -15.27
C SER A 116 3.43 -10.14 -16.32
N ASP A 117 4.02 -10.83 -17.29
CA ASP A 117 4.74 -10.16 -18.38
C ASP A 117 3.80 -9.28 -19.23
N GLU A 118 2.53 -9.64 -19.35
CA GLU A 118 1.52 -8.81 -20.02
C GLU A 118 1.23 -7.53 -19.24
N ASP A 119 1.16 -7.61 -17.91
CA ASP A 119 1.00 -6.42 -17.04
C ASP A 119 2.20 -5.48 -17.11
N LEU A 120 3.36 -5.96 -17.55
CA LEU A 120 4.62 -5.21 -17.62
C LEU A 120 5.04 -4.83 -19.03
N LYS A 121 4.25 -5.19 -20.05
CA LYS A 121 4.55 -4.92 -21.45
C LYS A 121 4.67 -3.42 -21.71
N TYR A 122 5.75 -3.03 -22.39
CA TYR A 122 5.98 -1.64 -22.80
C TYR A 122 5.15 -1.25 -24.03
N TYR A 123 4.66 -0.04 -24.03
CA TYR A 123 4.23 0.73 -25.19
C TYR A 123 4.40 2.23 -24.91
N PRO A 124 4.64 3.09 -25.93
CA PRO A 124 4.80 4.54 -25.74
C PRO A 124 3.61 5.17 -25.02
N GLY A 125 3.88 6.05 -24.06
CA GLY A 125 2.87 6.75 -23.25
C GLY A 125 2.28 5.90 -22.11
N ARG A 126 2.77 4.67 -21.91
CA ARG A 126 2.30 3.85 -20.78
C ARG A 126 2.79 4.41 -19.45
N ILE A 127 1.88 4.50 -18.49
CA ILE A 127 2.19 4.85 -17.11
C ILE A 127 1.94 3.62 -16.22
N ILE A 128 2.93 3.24 -15.41
CA ILE A 128 2.78 2.19 -14.41
C ILE A 128 3.19 2.70 -13.03
N GLY A 129 2.35 2.42 -12.03
CA GLY A 129 2.65 2.65 -10.62
C GLY A 129 2.83 1.32 -9.89
N MET A 130 3.92 1.16 -9.15
CA MET A 130 4.33 -0.11 -8.56
C MET A 130 4.65 0.02 -7.07
N LEU A 131 4.08 -0.87 -6.25
CA LEU A 131 4.54 -1.09 -4.88
C LEU A 131 5.78 -1.98 -4.91
N THR A 132 6.79 -1.63 -4.11
CA THR A 132 8.07 -2.32 -4.04
C THR A 132 8.25 -3.07 -2.72
N ASP A 133 9.20 -3.99 -2.65
CA ASP A 133 9.65 -4.65 -1.43
C ASP A 133 11.19 -4.70 -1.34
N ASN A 134 11.73 -5.48 -0.42
CA ASN A 134 13.18 -5.61 -0.27
C ASN A 134 13.85 -6.35 -1.44
N LYS A 135 13.19 -7.35 -2.01
CA LYS A 135 13.69 -8.14 -3.14
C LYS A 135 13.55 -7.37 -4.45
N PHE A 136 12.38 -6.80 -4.66
CA PHE A 136 12.05 -5.95 -5.79
C PHE A 136 12.04 -4.49 -5.34
N ASN A 137 13.23 -3.97 -5.01
CA ASN A 137 13.45 -2.55 -4.75
C ASN A 137 13.46 -1.75 -6.07
N SER A 138 13.56 -0.44 -5.99
CA SER A 138 13.52 0.43 -7.18
C SER A 138 14.58 0.08 -8.23
N ASN A 139 15.80 -0.29 -7.83
CA ASN A 139 16.86 -0.66 -8.77
C ASN A 139 16.55 -1.98 -9.47
N ALA A 140 16.11 -3.00 -8.72
CA ALA A 140 15.75 -4.30 -9.27
C ALA A 140 14.57 -4.18 -10.26
N ILE A 141 13.56 -3.35 -9.94
CA ILE A 141 12.42 -3.12 -10.84
C ILE A 141 12.87 -2.38 -12.10
N ALA A 142 13.73 -1.37 -12.01
CA ALA A 142 14.25 -0.67 -13.18
C ALA A 142 14.96 -1.63 -14.12
N THR A 143 15.86 -2.48 -13.60
CA THR A 143 16.53 -3.53 -14.36
C THR A 143 15.55 -4.52 -14.98
N TYR A 144 14.53 -4.91 -14.22
CA TYR A 144 13.49 -5.84 -14.66
C TYR A 144 12.64 -5.30 -15.82
N LEU A 145 12.30 -4.01 -15.79
CA LEU A 145 11.55 -3.34 -16.86
C LEU A 145 12.38 -3.17 -18.13
N ILE A 146 13.63 -2.72 -18.01
CA ILE A 146 14.53 -2.56 -19.15
C ILE A 146 14.76 -3.89 -19.87
N ALA A 147 14.93 -4.99 -19.12
CA ALA A 147 15.04 -6.33 -19.70
C ALA A 147 13.78 -6.78 -20.47
N ARG A 148 12.64 -6.11 -20.27
CA ARG A 148 11.36 -6.30 -20.96
C ARG A 148 11.07 -5.27 -22.04
N GLY A 149 12.07 -4.51 -22.46
CA GLY A 149 12.00 -3.59 -23.58
C GLY A 149 11.48 -2.19 -23.22
N TRP A 150 11.40 -1.83 -21.95
CA TRP A 150 11.11 -0.44 -21.55
C TRP A 150 12.24 0.48 -22.00
N ASP A 151 11.86 1.67 -22.48
CA ASP A 151 12.82 2.68 -22.87
C ASP A 151 13.67 3.08 -21.65
N LYS A 152 15.00 3.04 -21.83
CA LYS A 152 15.95 3.47 -20.80
C LYS A 152 15.80 4.93 -20.39
N ASN A 153 15.30 5.77 -21.31
CA ASN A 153 15.04 7.18 -21.08
C ASN A 153 13.66 7.44 -20.45
N ALA A 154 12.80 6.40 -20.31
CA ALA A 154 11.53 6.52 -19.62
C ALA A 154 11.74 7.16 -18.25
N ARG A 155 10.83 8.06 -17.85
CA ARG A 155 10.95 8.77 -16.58
C ARG A 155 10.50 7.91 -15.42
N ALA A 156 11.37 7.73 -14.45
CA ALA A 156 11.09 6.99 -13.23
C ALA A 156 11.03 7.95 -12.02
N TYR A 157 9.98 7.82 -11.22
CA TYR A 157 9.80 8.52 -9.95
C TYR A 157 9.86 7.50 -8.83
N ILE A 158 10.75 7.72 -7.86
CA ILE A 158 10.92 6.86 -6.69
C ILE A 158 10.44 7.63 -5.47
N CYS A 159 9.26 7.26 -4.95
CA CYS A 159 8.58 7.94 -3.87
C CYS A 159 8.68 7.10 -2.59
N SER A 160 9.56 7.49 -1.70
CA SER A 160 9.84 6.78 -0.45
C SER A 160 9.43 7.58 0.76
N ARG A 161 9.05 6.89 1.85
CA ARG A 161 8.68 7.51 3.12
C ARG A 161 7.56 8.54 2.99
N LEU A 162 6.62 8.32 2.07
CA LEU A 162 5.49 9.22 1.81
C LEU A 162 4.71 9.51 3.10
N SER A 163 4.39 10.78 3.30
CA SER A 163 3.72 11.31 4.50
C SER A 163 4.53 11.24 5.81
N TYR A 164 5.80 10.92 5.76
CA TYR A 164 6.71 11.02 6.90
C TYR A 164 7.58 12.27 6.81
N PRO A 165 8.17 12.75 7.93
CA PRO A 165 9.06 13.93 7.90
C PRO A 165 10.28 13.78 6.99
N ASP A 166 10.72 12.55 6.75
CA ASP A 166 11.83 12.18 5.88
C ASP A 166 11.36 11.69 4.50
N GLU A 167 10.21 12.17 4.02
CA GLU A 167 9.68 11.91 2.69
C GLU A 167 10.71 12.29 1.61
N LYS A 168 10.93 11.39 0.67
CA LYS A 168 11.88 11.62 -0.43
C LYS A 168 11.26 11.19 -1.75
N ILE A 169 11.30 12.10 -2.72
CA ILE A 169 10.89 11.85 -4.10
C ILE A 169 12.07 12.15 -5.02
N VAL A 170 12.45 11.18 -5.83
CA VAL A 170 13.55 11.29 -6.78
C VAL A 170 13.02 11.03 -8.18
N SER A 171 13.35 11.90 -9.13
CA SER A 171 13.04 11.73 -10.56
C SER A 171 14.34 11.46 -11.34
N LEU A 172 14.36 10.36 -12.08
CA LEU A 172 15.52 9.84 -12.82
C LEU A 172 15.05 9.31 -14.18
N SER A 173 16.00 9.03 -15.10
CA SER A 173 15.71 8.07 -16.18
C SER A 173 15.64 6.64 -15.61
N LEU A 174 14.97 5.75 -16.32
CA LEU A 174 14.87 4.35 -15.93
C LEU A 174 16.26 3.69 -15.91
N ASP A 175 17.17 4.10 -16.81
CA ASP A 175 18.55 3.63 -16.82
C ASP A 175 19.32 4.05 -15.56
N GLU A 176 19.21 5.31 -15.16
CA GLU A 176 19.81 5.81 -13.92
C GLU A 176 19.23 5.12 -12.67
N ALA A 177 17.93 4.79 -12.70
CA ALA A 177 17.26 4.12 -11.59
C ALA A 177 17.81 2.73 -11.29
N GLN A 178 18.52 2.08 -12.22
CA GLN A 178 19.18 0.78 -11.98
C GLN A 178 20.27 0.84 -10.91
N THR A 179 20.93 1.99 -10.76
CA THR A 179 22.12 2.14 -9.89
C THR A 179 22.02 3.27 -8.88
N LYS A 180 21.14 4.26 -9.14
CA LYS A 180 20.94 5.41 -8.27
C LYS A 180 19.63 5.28 -7.48
N ALA A 181 19.54 5.94 -6.35
CA ALA A 181 18.32 6.09 -5.55
C ALA A 181 17.63 4.75 -5.18
N CYS A 182 18.42 3.78 -4.70
CA CYS A 182 17.87 2.52 -4.20
C CYS A 182 16.92 2.75 -3.03
N ALA A 183 15.68 2.29 -3.17
CA ALA A 183 14.67 2.34 -2.12
C ALA A 183 13.82 1.06 -2.13
N SER A 184 13.59 0.52 -0.95
CA SER A 184 12.66 -0.58 -0.70
C SER A 184 11.40 -0.04 -0.01
N HIS A 185 10.30 -0.78 -0.11
CA HIS A 185 9.00 -0.36 0.45
C HIS A 185 8.62 1.07 0.06
N CYS A 186 8.83 1.40 -1.22
CA CYS A 186 8.48 2.68 -1.83
C CYS A 186 7.39 2.49 -2.90
N VAL A 187 6.91 3.59 -3.44
CA VAL A 187 6.15 3.60 -4.69
C VAL A 187 7.08 4.01 -5.80
N MET A 188 7.19 3.20 -6.85
CA MET A 188 7.88 3.55 -8.09
C MET A 188 6.87 3.79 -9.19
N ILE A 189 6.94 4.93 -9.86
CA ILE A 189 6.10 5.27 -11.00
C ILE A 189 7.00 5.42 -12.21
N VAL A 190 6.63 4.82 -13.33
CA VAL A 190 7.38 4.93 -14.60
C VAL A 190 6.43 5.42 -15.68
N GLU A 191 6.87 6.47 -16.38
CA GLU A 191 6.19 7.11 -17.49
C GLU A 191 7.02 6.84 -18.76
N GLY A 192 6.46 6.02 -19.66
CA GLY A 192 7.12 5.52 -20.87
C GLY A 192 6.85 6.35 -22.13
#